data_14b9ff69b2912e93cd6cb4d69aeef46c
#
_entry.id   14b9ff69b2912e93cd6cb4d69aeef46c
#
_cell.length_a   1.000
_cell.length_b   1.000
_cell.length_c   1.000
_cell.angle_alpha   90.00
_cell.angle_beta   90.00
_cell.angle_gamma   90.00
#
_symmetry.space_group_name_H-M   'P 1'
#
loop_
_entity.id
_entity.type
_entity.pdbx_description
1 polymer ?
#
loop_
_entity_poly.entity_id
_entity_poly.type
_entity_poly.pdbx_seq_one_letter_code
_entity_poly.pdbx_strand_id
1 'polypeptide(L)'
;IDDKAFTITTTEKYNPAWFINNQLNRLVPMPAHAWSKTSDSDKPGEKDRTPAGAKAIFKYLSAASEDLQNYDTNKLWKTTLGPFQLGKYTPNGKAKLVASPSYDGEDKASISSFTMQPYTSDDAEFNILRSGSIDYGFIPPNSMTQQKYIEKQGYTVKPWYGWSITYMPFNFNNPKSGPIFAQKYIRQAMQHLIDQEGISKIIWNRTASPTCGPVPQQPGTAGSSKGCAYDYNPAKAEKLLKDHGWNVTKDGITTCQQAGEGEGQCGKGIKQGAKLSFTVISQSGFTSTTHMFAELKSSFSNVGINLEIREVPDLSLIHISEPTRQAEI
;
A
#
# COMPACT_ATOMS: atom_id res chain seq x y z
N ILE A 1 -22.74 30.55 -7.04
CA ILE A 1 -21.30 30.31 -7.31
C ILE A 1 -20.69 31.69 -7.46
N ASP A 2 -19.82 32.03 -6.58
CA ASP A 2 -19.02 33.26 -6.62
C ASP A 2 -17.53 32.91 -6.67
N ASP A 3 -16.66 33.91 -6.58
CA ASP A 3 -15.20 33.70 -6.65
C ASP A 3 -14.63 32.88 -5.48
N LYS A 4 -15.44 32.55 -4.48
CA LYS A 4 -15.06 31.83 -3.26
C LYS A 4 -15.80 30.52 -3.07
N ALA A 5 -16.79 30.19 -3.93
CA ALA A 5 -17.63 29.02 -3.79
C ALA A 5 -17.86 28.31 -5.13
N PHE A 6 -17.84 26.99 -5.09
CA PHE A 6 -18.24 26.15 -6.22
C PHE A 6 -19.18 25.03 -5.73
N THR A 7 -20.00 24.52 -6.64
CA THR A 7 -20.92 23.44 -6.37
C THR A 7 -20.54 22.21 -7.18
N ILE A 8 -20.49 21.07 -6.54
CA ILE A 8 -20.33 19.76 -7.18
C ILE A 8 -21.70 19.09 -7.21
N THR A 9 -22.19 18.78 -8.41
CA THR A 9 -23.40 17.98 -8.60
C THR A 9 -23.00 16.58 -9.03
N THR A 10 -23.39 15.58 -8.23
CA THR A 10 -23.13 14.16 -8.55
C THR A 10 -24.26 13.61 -9.42
N THR A 11 -23.93 12.67 -10.30
CA THR A 11 -24.90 11.97 -11.18
C THR A 11 -25.77 10.97 -10.41
N GLU A 12 -25.27 10.52 -9.25
CA GLU A 12 -25.95 9.54 -8.41
C GLU A 12 -25.96 10.00 -6.95
N LYS A 13 -26.80 9.36 -6.14
CA LYS A 13 -26.85 9.61 -4.69
C LYS A 13 -25.76 8.81 -3.97
N TYR A 14 -24.96 9.48 -3.18
CA TYR A 14 -23.94 8.90 -2.32
C TYR A 14 -24.25 9.16 -0.84
N ASN A 15 -23.70 8.32 0.03
CA ASN A 15 -23.69 8.62 1.46
C ASN A 15 -22.88 9.91 1.69
N PRO A 16 -23.43 10.97 2.29
CA PRO A 16 -22.73 12.26 2.43
C PRO A 16 -21.43 12.14 3.22
N ALA A 17 -21.41 11.42 4.33
CA ALA A 17 -20.21 11.24 5.15
C ALA A 17 -19.12 10.51 4.38
N TRP A 18 -19.47 9.46 3.63
CA TRP A 18 -18.52 8.75 2.78
C TRP A 18 -17.97 9.67 1.68
N PHE A 19 -18.82 10.44 1.01
CA PHE A 19 -18.40 11.34 -0.08
C PHE A 19 -17.45 12.44 0.43
N ILE A 20 -17.79 13.07 1.56
CA ILE A 20 -16.97 14.11 2.19
C ILE A 20 -15.60 13.54 2.56
N ASN A 21 -15.56 12.40 3.26
CA ASN A 21 -14.32 11.88 3.82
C ASN A 21 -13.44 11.15 2.77
N ASN A 22 -13.99 10.68 1.65
CA ASN A 22 -13.24 9.88 0.67
C ASN A 22 -13.04 10.57 -0.68
N GLN A 23 -13.86 11.56 -1.01
CA GLN A 23 -13.77 12.25 -2.30
C GLN A 23 -13.40 13.73 -2.15
N LEU A 24 -14.12 14.48 -1.30
CA LEU A 24 -13.85 15.91 -1.16
C LEU A 24 -12.51 16.22 -0.52
N ASN A 25 -12.00 15.36 0.36
CA ASN A 25 -10.68 15.52 0.96
C ASN A 25 -9.51 15.41 -0.04
N ARG A 26 -9.78 14.93 -1.26
CA ARG A 26 -8.79 14.82 -2.35
C ARG A 26 -8.78 16.07 -3.25
N LEU A 27 -9.74 16.95 -3.10
CA LEU A 27 -9.82 18.19 -3.88
C LEU A 27 -8.94 19.25 -3.24
N VAL A 28 -7.82 19.52 -3.87
CA VAL A 28 -6.91 20.60 -3.45
C VAL A 28 -7.08 21.77 -4.42
N PRO A 29 -7.47 22.95 -3.93
CA PRO A 29 -7.49 24.15 -4.76
C PRO A 29 -6.10 24.45 -5.30
N MET A 30 -5.99 24.60 -6.61
CA MET A 30 -4.72 24.90 -7.27
C MET A 30 -4.71 26.36 -7.74
N PRO A 31 -3.67 27.15 -7.43
CA PRO A 31 -3.61 28.54 -7.85
C PRO A 31 -3.49 28.65 -9.37
N ALA A 32 -4.54 29.20 -10.02
CA ALA A 32 -4.66 29.26 -11.46
C ALA A 32 -3.48 29.99 -12.14
N HIS A 33 -2.92 31.02 -11.50
CA HIS A 33 -1.80 31.77 -12.03
C HIS A 33 -0.53 30.92 -12.25
N ALA A 34 -0.40 29.79 -11.57
CA ALA A 34 0.72 28.87 -11.74
C ALA A 34 0.34 27.57 -12.49
N TRP A 35 -0.86 27.03 -12.19
CA TRP A 35 -1.23 25.66 -12.56
C TRP A 35 -2.22 25.57 -13.74
N SER A 36 -2.92 26.68 -14.10
CA SER A 36 -3.87 26.70 -15.22
C SER A 36 -3.27 27.25 -16.52
N LYS A 37 -2.03 26.90 -16.82
CA LYS A 37 -1.32 27.39 -18.01
C LYS A 37 -0.35 26.35 -18.56
N THR A 38 0.09 26.54 -19.81
CA THR A 38 1.08 25.70 -20.50
C THR A 38 2.37 26.47 -20.84
N SER A 39 2.42 27.76 -20.55
CA SER A 39 3.58 28.63 -20.71
C SER A 39 3.48 29.87 -19.81
N ASP A 40 4.57 30.56 -19.59
CA ASP A 40 4.58 31.77 -18.78
C ASP A 40 3.78 32.94 -19.42
N SER A 41 3.56 32.91 -20.74
CA SER A 41 2.77 33.90 -21.47
C SER A 41 1.25 33.65 -21.40
N ASP A 42 0.81 32.49 -20.92
CA ASP A 42 -0.63 32.18 -20.84
C ASP A 42 -1.30 33.03 -19.76
N LYS A 43 -2.49 33.52 -20.04
CA LYS A 43 -3.33 34.14 -19.03
C LYS A 43 -3.96 33.09 -18.15
N PRO A 44 -3.88 33.23 -16.81
CA PRO A 44 -4.46 32.27 -15.87
C PRO A 44 -5.97 32.15 -16.03
N GLY A 45 -6.49 30.91 -15.97
CA GLY A 45 -7.93 30.65 -15.97
C GLY A 45 -8.64 30.80 -17.32
N GLU A 46 -7.92 30.93 -18.43
CA GLU A 46 -8.51 30.96 -19.79
C GLU A 46 -8.51 29.59 -20.46
N LYS A 47 -7.39 28.86 -20.40
CA LYS A 47 -7.24 27.57 -21.09
C LYS A 47 -8.05 26.44 -20.46
N ASP A 48 -8.15 26.38 -19.15
CA ASP A 48 -8.84 25.31 -18.41
C ASP A 48 -10.37 25.31 -18.58
N ARG A 49 -10.94 26.37 -19.16
CA ARG A 49 -12.37 26.48 -19.42
C ARG A 49 -12.86 25.65 -20.61
N THR A 50 -11.95 25.07 -21.38
CA THR A 50 -12.28 24.20 -22.51
C THR A 50 -11.69 22.81 -22.32
N PRO A 51 -12.36 21.73 -22.79
CA PRO A 51 -11.81 20.38 -22.71
C PRO A 51 -10.43 20.23 -23.37
N ALA A 52 -10.22 20.88 -24.50
CA ALA A 52 -8.92 20.87 -25.21
C ALA A 52 -7.83 21.58 -24.40
N GLY A 53 -8.15 22.72 -23.79
CA GLY A 53 -7.21 23.48 -22.95
C GLY A 53 -6.88 22.74 -21.65
N ALA A 54 -7.88 22.15 -20.98
CA ALA A 54 -7.66 21.32 -19.80
C ALA A 54 -6.74 20.12 -20.10
N LYS A 55 -6.95 19.45 -21.23
CA LYS A 55 -6.08 18.36 -21.68
C LYS A 55 -4.64 18.85 -21.97
N ALA A 56 -4.49 20.02 -22.56
CA ALA A 56 -3.16 20.60 -22.83
C ALA A 56 -2.42 20.95 -21.53
N ILE A 57 -3.11 21.51 -20.54
CA ILE A 57 -2.56 21.80 -19.21
C ILE A 57 -2.14 20.50 -18.53
N PHE A 58 -3.01 19.49 -18.52
CA PHE A 58 -2.68 18.18 -17.92
C PHE A 58 -1.43 17.58 -18.55
N LYS A 59 -1.34 17.59 -19.89
CA LYS A 59 -0.14 17.10 -20.60
C LYS A 59 1.12 17.89 -20.23
N TYR A 60 1.02 19.21 -20.12
CA TYR A 60 2.14 20.07 -19.71
C TYR A 60 2.60 19.75 -18.27
N LEU A 61 1.66 19.64 -17.33
CA LEU A 61 1.96 19.32 -15.94
C LEU A 61 2.55 17.91 -15.78
N SER A 62 2.02 16.92 -16.53
CA SER A 62 2.56 15.56 -16.54
C SER A 62 3.99 15.54 -17.06
N ALA A 63 4.28 16.20 -18.16
CA ALA A 63 5.65 16.29 -18.67
C ALA A 63 6.60 17.01 -17.69
N ALA A 64 6.14 18.06 -17.04
CA ALA A 64 6.91 18.75 -16.01
C ALA A 64 7.15 17.86 -14.78
N SER A 65 6.21 16.98 -14.43
CA SER A 65 6.35 16.04 -13.31
C SER A 65 7.32 14.89 -13.57
N GLU A 66 7.61 14.59 -14.83
CA GLU A 66 8.60 13.59 -15.24
C GLU A 66 10.03 14.14 -15.28
N ASP A 67 10.18 15.48 -15.35
CA ASP A 67 11.48 16.16 -15.43
C ASP A 67 12.12 16.32 -14.03
N LEU A 68 12.51 15.21 -13.43
CA LEU A 68 13.09 15.16 -12.09
C LEU A 68 14.41 15.94 -11.95
N GLN A 69 15.14 16.15 -13.03
CA GLN A 69 16.42 16.88 -13.01
C GLN A 69 16.24 18.37 -12.72
N ASN A 70 15.07 18.92 -13.07
CA ASN A 70 14.78 20.35 -12.96
C ASN A 70 13.75 20.69 -11.86
N TYR A 71 13.40 19.74 -10.97
CA TYR A 71 12.38 19.95 -9.94
C TYR A 71 12.68 21.16 -9.05
N ASP A 72 13.91 21.32 -8.57
CA ASP A 72 14.27 22.39 -7.66
C ASP A 72 14.53 23.74 -8.36
N THR A 73 14.62 23.76 -9.68
CA THR A 73 14.76 24.98 -10.49
C THR A 73 13.47 25.43 -11.16
N ASN A 74 12.53 24.50 -11.39
CA ASN A 74 11.25 24.79 -12.00
C ASN A 74 10.35 25.59 -11.05
N LYS A 75 9.93 26.79 -11.47
CA LYS A 75 9.09 27.70 -10.68
C LYS A 75 7.74 27.09 -10.31
N LEU A 76 7.21 26.18 -11.13
CA LEU A 76 5.96 25.48 -10.89
C LEU A 76 5.93 24.80 -9.50
N TRP A 77 6.99 24.07 -9.14
CA TRP A 77 7.08 23.34 -7.86
C TRP A 77 7.42 24.22 -6.65
N LYS A 78 7.67 25.51 -6.87
CA LYS A 78 7.85 26.49 -5.79
C LYS A 78 6.57 27.21 -5.42
N THR A 79 5.50 27.04 -6.19
CA THR A 79 4.19 27.60 -5.88
C THR A 79 3.43 26.63 -4.97
N THR A 80 3.33 26.95 -3.69
CA THR A 80 2.72 26.11 -2.68
C THR A 80 1.70 26.88 -1.84
N LEU A 81 0.74 26.18 -1.26
CA LEU A 81 -0.25 26.73 -0.32
C LEU A 81 0.12 26.49 1.15
N GLY A 82 1.19 25.77 1.42
CA GLY A 82 1.61 25.39 2.76
C GLY A 82 2.78 26.23 3.31
N PRO A 83 3.13 25.99 4.57
CA PRO A 83 4.20 26.71 5.27
C PRO A 83 5.62 26.36 4.76
N PHE A 84 5.75 25.38 3.87
CA PHE A 84 7.01 24.98 3.29
C PHE A 84 6.95 24.98 1.76
N GLN A 85 8.09 25.23 1.13
CA GLN A 85 8.29 25.13 -0.31
C GLN A 85 9.53 24.29 -0.64
N LEU A 86 9.60 23.76 -1.86
CA LEU A 86 10.75 22.98 -2.31
C LEU A 86 12.00 23.87 -2.43
N GLY A 87 13.03 23.56 -1.63
CA GLY A 87 14.35 24.23 -1.68
C GLY A 87 15.33 23.51 -2.58
N LYS A 88 15.53 22.20 -2.37
CA LYS A 88 16.45 21.35 -3.16
C LYS A 88 15.81 19.99 -3.43
N TYR A 89 16.06 19.46 -4.60
CA TYR A 89 15.65 18.11 -4.98
C TYR A 89 16.77 17.40 -5.73
N THR A 90 16.87 16.09 -5.56
CA THR A 90 17.76 15.26 -6.35
C THR A 90 16.98 14.07 -6.93
N PRO A 91 17.34 13.57 -8.15
CA PRO A 91 16.57 12.54 -8.84
C PRO A 91 16.43 11.20 -8.08
N ASN A 92 17.26 10.97 -7.06
CA ASN A 92 17.13 9.82 -6.17
C ASN A 92 16.04 10.00 -5.09
N GLY A 93 15.27 11.10 -5.14
CA GLY A 93 14.16 11.36 -4.23
C GLY A 93 14.52 12.15 -2.96
N LYS A 94 15.78 12.54 -2.76
CA LYS A 94 16.13 13.40 -1.62
C LYS A 94 15.59 14.82 -1.84
N ALA A 95 14.76 15.29 -0.92
CA ALA A 95 14.12 16.59 -0.99
C ALA A 95 14.40 17.42 0.27
N LYS A 96 14.88 18.65 0.09
CA LYS A 96 14.94 19.63 1.16
C LYS A 96 13.81 20.64 0.98
N LEU A 97 12.96 20.73 2.00
CA LEU A 97 11.89 21.72 2.08
C LEU A 97 12.34 22.86 2.98
N VAL A 98 12.05 24.08 2.60
CA VAL A 98 12.40 25.30 3.35
C VAL A 98 11.14 26.06 3.71
N ALA A 99 11.15 26.76 4.84
CA ALA A 99 10.02 27.58 5.23
C ALA A 99 9.67 28.59 4.14
N SER A 100 8.38 28.70 3.79
CA SER A 100 7.90 29.63 2.78
C SER A 100 7.83 31.03 3.36
N PRO A 101 8.57 32.01 2.83
CA PRO A 101 8.54 33.38 3.34
C PRO A 101 7.23 34.10 3.04
N SER A 102 6.46 33.61 2.08
CA SER A 102 5.19 34.19 1.64
C SER A 102 3.97 33.55 2.31
N TYR A 103 4.17 32.53 3.18
CA TYR A 103 3.04 31.89 3.85
C TYR A 103 2.49 32.77 4.98
N ASP A 104 1.22 33.14 4.88
CA ASP A 104 0.50 34.01 5.81
C ASP A 104 -0.58 33.29 6.65
N GLY A 105 -0.71 31.95 6.51
CA GLY A 105 -1.65 31.13 7.29
C GLY A 105 -1.31 31.05 8.77
N GLU A 106 -2.22 30.43 9.54
CA GLU A 106 -2.12 30.34 11.01
C GLU A 106 -0.93 29.49 11.47
N ASP A 107 -0.70 28.35 10.84
CA ASP A 107 0.35 27.38 11.22
C ASP A 107 1.66 27.67 10.50
N LYS A 108 2.34 28.72 10.90
CA LYS A 108 3.66 29.06 10.35
C LYS A 108 4.72 28.03 10.70
N ALA A 109 5.68 27.84 9.82
CA ALA A 109 6.81 26.95 10.04
C ALA A 109 7.59 27.35 11.30
N SER A 110 7.71 26.43 12.26
CA SER A 110 8.53 26.60 13.47
C SER A 110 10.01 26.23 13.26
N ILE A 111 10.32 25.56 12.14
CA ILE A 111 11.67 25.18 11.72
C ILE A 111 11.97 25.82 10.36
N SER A 112 13.24 26.15 10.11
CA SER A 112 13.64 26.80 8.87
C SER A 112 13.64 25.85 7.66
N SER A 113 13.90 24.58 7.88
CA SER A 113 13.90 23.55 6.81
C SER A 113 13.85 22.15 7.39
N PHE A 114 13.44 21.19 6.58
CA PHE A 114 13.64 19.76 6.82
C PHE A 114 14.03 19.04 5.53
N THR A 115 14.73 17.92 5.68
CA THR A 115 15.18 17.10 4.56
C THR A 115 14.55 15.73 4.63
N MET A 116 13.89 15.32 3.57
CA MET A 116 13.41 13.96 3.36
C MET A 116 14.54 13.17 2.68
N GLN A 117 15.00 12.11 3.33
CA GLN A 117 16.05 11.24 2.84
C GLN A 117 15.48 9.88 2.52
N PRO A 118 15.45 9.45 1.25
CA PRO A 118 14.96 8.14 0.88
C PRO A 118 15.96 7.03 1.25
N TYR A 119 15.42 5.87 1.62
CA TYR A 119 16.17 4.64 1.87
C TYR A 119 15.55 3.51 1.06
N THR A 120 16.35 2.51 0.71
CA THR A 120 15.91 1.35 -0.07
C THR A 120 15.49 0.16 0.79
N SER A 121 15.72 0.26 2.11
CA SER A 121 15.29 -0.74 3.09
C SER A 121 15.16 -0.15 4.49
N ASP A 122 14.34 -0.79 5.32
CA ASP A 122 14.16 -0.48 6.74
C ASP A 122 15.48 -0.51 7.50
N ASP A 123 16.31 -1.53 7.24
CA ASP A 123 17.59 -1.71 7.93
C ASP A 123 18.58 -0.60 7.56
N ALA A 124 18.54 -0.08 6.32
CA ALA A 124 19.37 1.05 5.93
C ALA A 124 18.97 2.32 6.67
N GLU A 125 17.68 2.63 6.76
CA GLU A 125 17.18 3.76 7.55
C GLU A 125 17.53 3.60 9.03
N PHE A 126 17.27 2.42 9.60
CA PHE A 126 17.51 2.15 11.00
C PHE A 126 19.00 2.28 11.39
N ASN A 127 19.92 1.88 10.51
CA ASN A 127 21.36 2.05 10.75
C ASN A 127 21.75 3.53 10.81
N ILE A 128 21.14 4.38 9.99
CA ILE A 128 21.38 5.83 10.00
C ILE A 128 20.73 6.47 11.24
N LEU A 129 19.53 6.02 11.66
CA LEU A 129 18.91 6.44 12.92
C LEU A 129 19.81 6.08 14.13
N ARG A 130 20.33 4.87 14.17
CA ARG A 130 21.25 4.40 15.21
C ARG A 130 22.55 5.23 15.31
N SER A 131 23.01 5.78 14.21
CA SER A 131 24.21 6.64 14.19
C SER A 131 23.91 8.08 14.64
N GLY A 132 22.65 8.44 14.90
CA GLY A 132 22.26 9.80 15.23
C GLY A 132 22.32 10.77 14.03
N SER A 133 22.32 10.25 12.80
CA SER A 133 22.49 11.08 11.58
C SER A 133 21.17 11.54 10.96
N ILE A 134 20.03 11.15 11.51
CA ILE A 134 18.69 11.67 11.18
C ILE A 134 17.93 11.99 12.47
N ASP A 135 17.06 12.99 12.42
CA ASP A 135 16.29 13.47 13.59
C ASP A 135 14.97 12.72 13.78
N TYR A 136 14.44 12.14 12.72
CA TYR A 136 13.17 11.41 12.70
C TYR A 136 13.30 10.15 11.83
N GLY A 137 12.84 9.03 12.34
CA GLY A 137 12.86 7.73 11.67
C GLY A 137 12.00 6.72 12.43
N PHE A 138 12.09 5.45 12.09
CA PHE A 138 11.35 4.42 12.80
C PHE A 138 12.23 3.23 13.18
N ILE A 139 11.77 2.44 14.15
CA ILE A 139 12.42 1.20 14.55
C ILE A 139 11.68 0.07 13.83
N PRO A 140 12.33 -0.67 12.92
CA PRO A 140 11.71 -1.81 12.25
C PRO A 140 11.25 -2.87 13.26
N PRO A 141 10.19 -3.63 12.99
CA PRO A 141 9.67 -4.66 13.89
C PRO A 141 10.75 -5.65 14.36
N ASN A 142 11.63 -6.09 13.48
CA ASN A 142 12.74 -7.00 13.79
C ASN A 142 13.82 -6.38 14.70
N SER A 143 13.83 -5.05 14.86
CA SER A 143 14.82 -4.31 15.66
C SER A 143 14.24 -3.69 16.94
N MET A 144 12.99 -4.00 17.32
CA MET A 144 12.31 -3.43 18.49
C MET A 144 13.06 -3.68 19.82
N THR A 145 13.86 -4.72 19.91
CA THR A 145 14.74 -4.98 21.08
C THR A 145 15.77 -3.88 21.31
N GLN A 146 16.07 -3.06 20.30
CA GLN A 146 17.01 -1.95 20.36
C GLN A 146 16.37 -0.62 20.78
N GLN A 147 15.08 -0.58 21.09
CA GLN A 147 14.37 0.64 21.49
C GLN A 147 15.12 1.40 22.61
N LYS A 148 15.52 0.71 23.67
CA LYS A 148 16.24 1.33 24.79
C LYS A 148 17.59 1.94 24.38
N TYR A 149 18.24 1.39 23.37
CA TYR A 149 19.48 1.96 22.83
C TYR A 149 19.16 3.28 22.10
N ILE A 150 18.15 3.30 21.27
CA ILE A 150 17.70 4.50 20.54
C ILE A 150 17.30 5.62 21.52
N GLU A 151 16.55 5.28 22.57
CA GLU A 151 16.18 6.24 23.62
C GLU A 151 17.40 6.83 24.34
N LYS A 152 18.45 6.04 24.60
CA LYS A 152 19.72 6.53 25.16
C LYS A 152 20.49 7.47 24.23
N GLN A 153 20.24 7.42 22.92
CA GLN A 153 20.79 8.37 21.96
C GLN A 153 20.05 9.71 21.95
N GLY A 154 19.03 9.88 22.80
CA GLY A 154 18.26 11.11 22.92
C GLY A 154 16.95 11.14 22.11
N TYR A 155 16.60 10.06 21.41
CA TYR A 155 15.33 9.98 20.72
C TYR A 155 14.17 9.68 21.67
N THR A 156 13.00 10.18 21.34
CA THR A 156 11.75 9.79 21.98
C THR A 156 11.00 8.80 21.11
N VAL A 157 10.79 7.56 21.61
CA VAL A 157 10.04 6.54 20.89
C VAL A 157 8.58 6.60 21.30
N LYS A 158 7.69 6.92 20.35
CA LYS A 158 6.23 6.96 20.54
C LYS A 158 5.55 6.07 19.53
N PRO A 159 4.99 4.91 19.94
CA PRO A 159 4.20 4.08 19.04
C PRO A 159 2.88 4.76 18.67
N TRP A 160 2.45 4.59 17.45
CA TRP A 160 1.13 5.00 16.96
C TRP A 160 0.50 3.88 16.14
N TYR A 161 -0.81 3.85 16.09
CA TYR A 161 -1.50 2.85 15.29
C TYR A 161 -1.70 3.37 13.87
N GLY A 162 -1.14 2.68 12.88
CA GLY A 162 -1.46 2.87 11.48
C GLY A 162 -2.88 2.34 11.20
N TRP A 163 -3.75 3.19 10.66
CA TRP A 163 -5.09 2.79 10.23
C TRP A 163 -5.02 2.07 8.88
N SER A 164 -4.32 0.94 8.86
CA SER A 164 -4.06 0.12 7.68
C SER A 164 -4.19 -1.36 8.01
N ILE A 165 -4.39 -2.15 6.98
CA ILE A 165 -4.34 -3.61 7.04
C ILE A 165 -3.33 -4.12 6.03
N THR A 166 -2.69 -5.24 6.35
CA THR A 166 -1.92 -6.02 5.37
C THR A 166 -2.81 -7.11 4.80
N TYR A 167 -2.91 -7.18 3.49
CA TYR A 167 -3.73 -8.18 2.80
C TYR A 167 -3.07 -8.67 1.53
N MET A 168 -3.45 -9.86 1.10
CA MET A 168 -2.98 -10.48 -0.14
C MET A 168 -4.15 -10.55 -1.13
N PRO A 169 -4.22 -9.65 -2.12
CA PRO A 169 -5.28 -9.68 -3.12
C PRO A 169 -5.08 -10.84 -4.10
N PHE A 170 -6.18 -11.44 -4.53
CA PHE A 170 -6.17 -12.53 -5.52
C PHE A 170 -6.45 -11.99 -6.92
N ASN A 171 -5.63 -12.39 -7.89
CA ASN A 171 -5.89 -12.08 -9.30
C ASN A 171 -6.89 -13.11 -9.89
N PHE A 172 -8.16 -12.77 -9.85
CA PHE A 172 -9.25 -13.60 -10.40
C PHE A 172 -9.23 -13.67 -11.93
N ASN A 173 -8.57 -12.75 -12.62
CA ASN A 173 -8.47 -12.71 -14.07
C ASN A 173 -7.30 -13.57 -14.61
N ASN A 174 -6.46 -14.12 -13.73
CA ASN A 174 -5.40 -15.01 -14.17
C ASN A 174 -5.99 -16.31 -14.72
N PRO A 175 -5.65 -16.72 -15.97
CA PRO A 175 -6.29 -17.87 -16.63
C PRO A 175 -5.99 -19.22 -15.93
N LYS A 176 -4.91 -19.33 -15.16
CA LYS A 176 -4.54 -20.56 -14.44
C LYS A 176 -5.05 -20.57 -13.01
N SER A 177 -4.76 -19.52 -12.24
CA SER A 177 -5.09 -19.45 -10.81
C SER A 177 -6.45 -18.81 -10.52
N GLY A 178 -6.97 -17.98 -11.44
CA GLY A 178 -8.26 -17.31 -11.24
C GLY A 178 -9.42 -18.25 -10.94
N PRO A 179 -9.64 -19.34 -11.72
CA PRO A 179 -10.67 -20.33 -11.41
C PRO A 179 -10.49 -20.98 -10.03
N ILE A 180 -9.24 -21.19 -9.58
CA ILE A 180 -8.93 -21.77 -8.27
C ILE A 180 -9.29 -20.75 -7.18
N PHE A 181 -8.86 -19.49 -7.30
CA PHE A 181 -9.18 -18.44 -6.36
C PHE A 181 -10.67 -18.07 -6.33
N ALA A 182 -11.41 -18.30 -7.40
CA ALA A 182 -12.86 -18.12 -7.43
C ALA A 182 -13.58 -19.07 -6.45
N GLN A 183 -12.99 -20.22 -6.13
CA GLN A 183 -13.55 -21.17 -5.18
C GLN A 183 -13.41 -20.64 -3.73
N LYS A 184 -14.54 -20.46 -3.06
CA LYS A 184 -14.57 -19.91 -1.68
C LYS A 184 -13.77 -20.76 -0.72
N TYR A 185 -13.89 -22.09 -0.80
CA TYR A 185 -13.22 -23.03 0.10
C TYR A 185 -11.70 -22.95 -0.01
N ILE A 186 -11.13 -22.63 -1.18
CA ILE A 186 -9.69 -22.41 -1.36
C ILE A 186 -9.23 -21.21 -0.53
N ARG A 187 -9.94 -20.07 -0.63
CA ARG A 187 -9.61 -18.89 0.17
C ARG A 187 -9.78 -19.13 1.66
N GLN A 188 -10.79 -19.93 2.05
CA GLN A 188 -10.99 -20.34 3.44
C GLN A 188 -9.85 -21.24 3.92
N ALA A 189 -9.44 -22.25 3.12
CA ALA A 189 -8.30 -23.10 3.44
C ALA A 189 -7.02 -22.27 3.60
N MET A 190 -6.74 -21.35 2.68
CA MET A 190 -5.58 -20.45 2.79
C MET A 190 -5.64 -19.59 4.06
N GLN A 191 -6.81 -19.07 4.43
CA GLN A 191 -6.96 -18.27 5.66
C GLN A 191 -6.72 -19.10 6.92
N HIS A 192 -7.13 -20.39 6.97
CA HIS A 192 -6.83 -21.30 8.08
C HIS A 192 -5.35 -21.67 8.20
N LEU A 193 -4.53 -21.36 7.21
CA LEU A 193 -3.08 -21.59 7.23
C LEU A 193 -2.28 -20.36 7.68
N ILE A 194 -2.93 -19.25 7.97
CA ILE A 194 -2.27 -18.01 8.39
C ILE A 194 -2.33 -17.90 9.92
N ASP A 195 -1.20 -18.17 10.59
CA ASP A 195 -1.05 -17.93 12.03
C ASP A 195 -0.80 -16.44 12.31
N GLN A 196 -1.87 -15.64 12.29
CA GLN A 196 -1.76 -14.20 12.54
C GLN A 196 -1.16 -13.88 13.92
N GLU A 197 -1.47 -14.69 14.93
CA GLU A 197 -0.97 -14.48 16.29
C GLU A 197 0.52 -14.78 16.40
N GLY A 198 0.98 -15.91 15.81
CA GLY A 198 2.39 -16.27 15.73
C GLY A 198 3.19 -15.23 14.92
N ILE A 199 2.68 -14.83 13.78
CA ILE A 199 3.27 -13.78 12.92
C ILE A 199 3.40 -12.46 13.69
N SER A 200 2.33 -12.00 14.35
CA SER A 200 2.34 -10.79 15.17
C SER A 200 3.41 -10.85 16.27
N LYS A 201 3.46 -11.95 16.99
CA LYS A 201 4.35 -12.14 18.16
C LYS A 201 5.81 -12.27 17.76
N ILE A 202 6.10 -13.11 16.76
CA ILE A 202 7.48 -13.55 16.48
C ILE A 202 8.13 -12.67 15.42
N ILE A 203 7.40 -12.31 14.36
CA ILE A 203 7.96 -11.59 13.22
C ILE A 203 7.80 -10.08 13.41
N TRP A 204 6.61 -9.64 13.84
CA TRP A 204 6.29 -8.22 14.00
C TRP A 204 6.53 -7.67 15.41
N ASN A 205 7.00 -8.48 16.35
CA ASN A 205 7.24 -8.05 17.74
C ASN A 205 6.07 -7.25 18.33
N ARG A 206 4.83 -7.66 18.04
CA ARG A 206 3.57 -6.99 18.46
C ARG A 206 3.37 -5.59 17.91
N THR A 207 4.11 -5.16 16.89
CA THR A 207 3.88 -3.88 16.20
C THR A 207 2.73 -3.98 15.19
N ALA A 208 2.29 -5.18 14.85
CA ALA A 208 1.06 -5.46 14.09
C ALA A 208 0.16 -6.38 14.89
N SER A 209 -1.15 -6.25 14.73
CA SER A 209 -2.16 -7.05 15.44
C SER A 209 -2.97 -7.91 14.47
N PRO A 210 -3.41 -9.12 14.89
CA PRO A 210 -4.38 -9.90 14.14
C PRO A 210 -5.65 -9.11 13.86
N THR A 211 -6.25 -9.33 12.69
CA THR A 211 -7.52 -8.72 12.30
C THR A 211 -8.45 -9.74 11.65
N CYS A 212 -9.76 -9.55 11.82
CA CYS A 212 -10.78 -10.44 11.28
C CYS A 212 -11.35 -10.00 9.93
N GLY A 213 -11.05 -8.79 9.47
CA GLY A 213 -11.70 -8.23 8.29
C GLY A 213 -10.95 -7.09 7.64
N PRO A 214 -11.51 -6.53 6.57
CA PRO A 214 -10.84 -5.53 5.74
C PRO A 214 -10.87 -4.12 6.33
N VAL A 215 -11.55 -3.91 7.46
CA VAL A 215 -11.64 -2.59 8.10
C VAL A 215 -10.58 -2.48 9.17
N PRO A 216 -9.65 -1.50 9.08
CA PRO A 216 -8.68 -1.26 10.12
C PRO A 216 -9.36 -0.97 11.46
N GLN A 217 -8.86 -1.59 12.52
CA GLN A 217 -9.38 -1.41 13.87
C GLN A 217 -8.21 -1.22 14.84
N GLN A 218 -8.45 -0.40 15.85
CA GLN A 218 -7.48 -0.26 16.93
C GLN A 218 -7.36 -1.58 17.70
N PRO A 219 -6.14 -2.08 17.94
CA PRO A 219 -5.93 -3.29 18.73
C PRO A 219 -6.62 -3.21 20.10
N GLY A 220 -7.21 -4.33 20.52
CA GLY A 220 -7.95 -4.40 21.79
C GLY A 220 -9.38 -3.89 21.75
N THR A 221 -9.86 -3.32 20.63
CA THR A 221 -11.29 -3.00 20.47
C THR A 221 -12.11 -4.24 20.17
N ALA A 222 -13.41 -4.18 20.48
CA ALA A 222 -14.32 -5.28 20.17
C ALA A 222 -14.31 -5.58 18.66
N GLY A 223 -14.09 -6.84 18.30
CA GLY A 223 -14.04 -7.29 16.91
C GLY A 223 -12.67 -7.23 16.25
N SER A 224 -11.63 -6.71 16.92
CA SER A 224 -10.28 -6.67 16.33
C SER A 224 -9.66 -8.06 16.11
N SER A 225 -9.88 -9.00 17.03
CA SER A 225 -9.37 -10.38 16.91
C SER A 225 -10.29 -11.45 17.52
N LYS A 226 -11.28 -11.07 18.33
CA LYS A 226 -12.23 -12.04 18.92
C LYS A 226 -13.39 -12.30 17.96
N GLY A 227 -13.69 -13.59 17.74
CA GLY A 227 -14.80 -14.01 16.90
C GLY A 227 -14.50 -14.00 15.40
N CYS A 228 -13.22 -14.05 15.00
CA CYS A 228 -12.85 -14.28 13.61
C CYS A 228 -13.47 -15.59 13.10
N ALA A 229 -14.04 -15.54 11.89
CA ALA A 229 -14.66 -16.70 11.26
C ALA A 229 -13.62 -17.80 10.93
N TYR A 230 -12.35 -17.44 10.88
CA TYR A 230 -11.24 -18.32 10.49
C TYR A 230 -10.12 -18.24 11.53
N ASP A 231 -9.95 -19.34 12.26
CA ASP A 231 -8.83 -19.59 13.16
C ASP A 231 -7.65 -20.22 12.40
N TYR A 232 -6.45 -20.13 12.96
CA TYR A 232 -5.31 -20.91 12.46
C TYR A 232 -5.57 -22.39 12.73
N ASN A 233 -5.79 -23.16 11.68
CA ASN A 233 -6.16 -24.57 11.77
C ASN A 233 -5.76 -25.34 10.49
N PRO A 234 -4.50 -25.78 10.39
CA PRO A 234 -4.03 -26.52 9.22
C PRO A 234 -4.83 -27.80 8.92
N ALA A 235 -5.31 -28.49 9.96
CA ALA A 235 -6.13 -29.69 9.77
C ALA A 235 -7.48 -29.39 9.09
N LYS A 236 -8.08 -28.25 9.42
CA LYS A 236 -9.30 -27.79 8.77
C LYS A 236 -9.05 -27.36 7.33
N ALA A 237 -7.91 -26.72 7.06
CA ALA A 237 -7.49 -26.39 5.68
C ALA A 237 -7.30 -27.66 4.84
N GLU A 238 -6.61 -28.66 5.37
CA GLU A 238 -6.42 -29.97 4.72
C GLU A 238 -7.76 -30.65 4.42
N LYS A 239 -8.66 -30.68 5.42
CA LYS A 239 -9.99 -31.25 5.26
C LYS A 239 -10.78 -30.53 4.17
N LEU A 240 -10.80 -29.19 4.15
CA LEU A 240 -11.47 -28.43 3.10
C LEU A 240 -10.98 -28.79 1.70
N LEU A 241 -9.68 -28.98 1.51
CA LEU A 241 -9.12 -29.39 0.22
C LEU A 241 -9.54 -30.83 -0.14
N LYS A 242 -9.43 -31.77 0.80
CA LYS A 242 -9.83 -33.18 0.57
C LYS A 242 -11.32 -33.32 0.27
N ASP A 243 -12.18 -32.62 1.00
CA ASP A 243 -13.64 -32.63 0.79
C ASP A 243 -14.05 -32.12 -0.60
N HIS A 244 -13.17 -31.36 -1.25
CA HIS A 244 -13.38 -30.82 -2.61
C HIS A 244 -12.50 -31.49 -3.68
N GLY A 245 -12.14 -32.75 -3.50
CA GLY A 245 -11.50 -33.57 -4.54
C GLY A 245 -10.05 -33.26 -4.84
N TRP A 246 -9.33 -32.61 -3.89
CA TRP A 246 -7.89 -32.42 -4.01
C TRP A 246 -7.11 -33.58 -3.39
N ASN A 247 -6.08 -34.04 -4.11
CA ASN A 247 -5.09 -34.96 -3.57
C ASN A 247 -4.03 -34.18 -2.81
N VAL A 248 -4.22 -34.06 -1.49
CA VAL A 248 -3.35 -33.25 -0.64
C VAL A 248 -2.02 -33.97 -0.42
N THR A 249 -0.92 -33.28 -0.77
CA THR A 249 0.44 -33.82 -0.67
C THR A 249 1.28 -32.85 0.16
N LYS A 250 1.42 -33.15 1.46
CA LYS A 250 2.25 -32.38 2.38
C LYS A 250 3.68 -32.28 1.84
N ASP A 251 4.28 -31.07 1.91
CA ASP A 251 5.63 -30.76 1.44
C ASP A 251 5.87 -31.08 -0.06
N GLY A 252 4.78 -31.34 -0.81
CA GLY A 252 4.75 -31.51 -2.24
C GLY A 252 3.81 -30.50 -2.90
N ILE A 253 3.20 -30.90 -4.02
CA ILE A 253 2.21 -30.06 -4.70
C ILE A 253 0.86 -30.76 -4.74
N THR A 254 -0.13 -30.20 -4.06
CA THR A 254 -1.51 -30.66 -4.08
C THR A 254 -2.12 -30.46 -5.46
N THR A 255 -2.79 -31.47 -5.97
CA THR A 255 -3.36 -31.50 -7.31
C THR A 255 -4.86 -31.85 -7.30
N CYS A 256 -5.61 -31.25 -8.22
CA CYS A 256 -7.02 -31.61 -8.38
C CYS A 256 -7.13 -33.05 -8.92
N GLN A 257 -7.75 -33.92 -8.15
CA GLN A 257 -8.01 -35.31 -8.51
C GLN A 257 -9.40 -35.48 -9.13
N GLN A 258 -10.38 -34.73 -8.65
CA GLN A 258 -11.77 -34.81 -9.12
C GLN A 258 -12.21 -33.47 -9.70
N ALA A 259 -12.02 -33.28 -11.00
CA ALA A 259 -12.48 -32.09 -11.70
C ALA A 259 -14.01 -32.09 -11.82
N GLY A 260 -14.62 -30.90 -11.80
CA GLY A 260 -16.07 -30.70 -11.93
C GLY A 260 -16.63 -29.71 -10.93
N GLU A 261 -17.96 -29.52 -10.96
CA GLU A 261 -18.69 -28.51 -10.18
C GLU A 261 -19.62 -29.14 -9.10
N GLY A 262 -19.64 -30.45 -9.00
CA GLY A 262 -20.45 -31.19 -8.03
C GLY A 262 -19.82 -31.26 -6.64
N GLU A 263 -20.54 -31.90 -5.72
CA GLU A 263 -20.03 -32.19 -4.39
C GLU A 263 -18.76 -33.06 -4.46
N GLY A 264 -17.75 -32.74 -3.66
CA GLY A 264 -16.47 -33.43 -3.68
C GLY A 264 -15.58 -33.17 -4.91
N GLN A 265 -15.91 -32.16 -5.73
CA GLN A 265 -15.15 -31.78 -6.90
C GLN A 265 -14.45 -30.43 -6.73
N CYS A 266 -13.36 -30.21 -7.49
CA CYS A 266 -12.47 -29.06 -7.33
C CYS A 266 -13.12 -27.70 -7.69
N GLY A 267 -14.19 -27.71 -8.48
CA GLY A 267 -14.95 -26.52 -8.83
C GLY A 267 -14.79 -26.09 -10.29
N LYS A 268 -15.59 -25.10 -10.64
CA LYS A 268 -15.73 -24.57 -12.01
C LYS A 268 -14.40 -24.09 -12.59
N GLY A 269 -14.10 -24.55 -13.79
CA GLY A 269 -12.90 -24.12 -14.53
C GLY A 269 -11.59 -24.75 -14.06
N ILE A 270 -11.63 -25.66 -13.08
CA ILE A 270 -10.45 -26.37 -12.57
C ILE A 270 -10.35 -27.72 -13.26
N LYS A 271 -9.23 -27.96 -13.95
CA LYS A 271 -8.99 -29.21 -14.66
C LYS A 271 -8.35 -30.25 -13.76
N GLN A 272 -8.56 -31.53 -14.07
CA GLN A 272 -7.85 -32.62 -13.40
C GLN A 272 -6.33 -32.42 -13.54
N GLY A 273 -5.60 -32.65 -12.47
CA GLY A 273 -4.16 -32.42 -12.39
C GLY A 273 -3.75 -30.95 -12.19
N ALA A 274 -4.72 -30.02 -12.09
CA ALA A 274 -4.42 -28.64 -11.73
C ALA A 274 -3.69 -28.58 -10.39
N LYS A 275 -2.64 -27.75 -10.30
CA LYS A 275 -1.75 -27.67 -9.15
C LYS A 275 -2.10 -26.47 -8.27
N LEU A 276 -2.06 -26.62 -6.96
CA LEU A 276 -2.05 -25.49 -6.03
C LEU A 276 -0.64 -24.90 -5.97
N SER A 277 -0.33 -24.07 -6.97
CA SER A 277 0.95 -23.38 -7.08
C SER A 277 0.72 -21.96 -7.57
N PHE A 278 1.16 -21.00 -6.76
CA PHE A 278 0.89 -19.57 -6.95
C PHE A 278 2.17 -18.76 -6.76
N THR A 279 2.28 -17.67 -7.51
CA THR A 279 3.32 -16.65 -7.28
C THR A 279 2.69 -15.46 -6.58
N VAL A 280 3.26 -15.05 -5.45
CA VAL A 280 2.95 -13.80 -4.78
C VAL A 280 4.04 -12.78 -5.10
N ILE A 281 3.63 -11.55 -5.41
CA ILE A 281 4.53 -10.42 -5.58
C ILE A 281 4.54 -9.64 -4.28
N SER A 282 5.71 -9.40 -3.74
CA SER A 282 5.93 -8.67 -2.49
C SER A 282 6.90 -7.52 -2.69
N GLN A 283 6.81 -6.52 -1.83
CA GLN A 283 7.76 -5.41 -1.80
C GLN A 283 9.08 -5.87 -1.18
N SER A 284 10.19 -5.53 -1.82
CA SER A 284 11.53 -5.74 -1.27
C SER A 284 11.94 -4.63 -0.29
N GLY A 285 12.92 -4.91 0.56
CA GLY A 285 13.47 -3.94 1.51
C GLY A 285 12.81 -3.91 2.90
N PHE A 286 11.77 -4.72 3.12
CA PHE A 286 11.06 -4.85 4.40
C PHE A 286 11.29 -6.23 5.00
N THR A 287 12.28 -6.37 5.85
CA THR A 287 12.72 -7.64 6.43
C THR A 287 11.58 -8.41 7.11
N SER A 288 10.72 -7.72 7.86
CA SER A 288 9.57 -8.37 8.52
C SER A 288 8.56 -8.93 7.50
N THR A 289 8.36 -8.26 6.37
CA THR A 289 7.48 -8.76 5.29
C THR A 289 8.09 -9.98 4.62
N THR A 290 9.39 -9.98 4.34
CA THR A 290 10.12 -11.15 3.81
C THR A 290 9.96 -12.36 4.74
N HIS A 291 10.17 -12.19 6.04
CA HIS A 291 9.99 -13.26 7.03
C HIS A 291 8.54 -13.74 7.13
N MET A 292 7.58 -12.84 7.07
CA MET A 292 6.16 -13.19 7.05
C MET A 292 5.81 -14.06 5.84
N PHE A 293 6.28 -13.73 4.65
CA PHE A 293 6.04 -14.55 3.48
C PHE A 293 6.77 -15.90 3.53
N ALA A 294 7.95 -15.97 4.13
CA ALA A 294 8.63 -17.23 4.37
C ALA A 294 7.82 -18.15 5.29
N GLU A 295 7.24 -17.61 6.36
CA GLU A 295 6.32 -18.32 7.25
C GLU A 295 5.06 -18.78 6.53
N LEU A 296 4.43 -17.92 5.73
CA LEU A 296 3.27 -18.31 4.92
C LEU A 296 3.61 -19.43 3.93
N LYS A 297 4.77 -19.37 3.28
CA LYS A 297 5.24 -20.43 2.40
C LYS A 297 5.39 -21.75 3.12
N SER A 298 5.98 -21.73 4.31
CA SER A 298 6.13 -22.91 5.17
C SER A 298 4.78 -23.48 5.60
N SER A 299 3.89 -22.63 6.10
CA SER A 299 2.55 -23.03 6.53
C SER A 299 1.71 -23.59 5.38
N PHE A 300 1.78 -23.02 4.21
CA PHE A 300 1.06 -23.47 3.02
C PHE A 300 1.59 -24.82 2.51
N SER A 301 2.89 -25.10 2.64
CA SER A 301 3.47 -26.38 2.24
C SER A 301 2.94 -27.55 3.05
N ASN A 302 2.45 -27.32 4.28
CA ASN A 302 1.82 -28.38 5.11
C ASN A 302 0.59 -29.03 4.46
N VAL A 303 -0.06 -28.34 3.53
CA VAL A 303 -1.17 -28.88 2.73
C VAL A 303 -0.83 -28.91 1.23
N GLY A 304 0.44 -28.82 0.89
CA GLY A 304 0.92 -28.89 -0.49
C GLY A 304 0.52 -27.71 -1.37
N ILE A 305 0.30 -26.54 -0.80
CA ILE A 305 0.20 -25.27 -1.56
C ILE A 305 1.61 -24.73 -1.75
N ASN A 306 2.09 -24.72 -2.99
CA ASN A 306 3.37 -24.13 -3.34
C ASN A 306 3.20 -22.62 -3.52
N LEU A 307 3.81 -21.84 -2.64
CA LEU A 307 3.85 -20.37 -2.72
C LEU A 307 5.24 -19.92 -3.17
N GLU A 308 5.32 -19.40 -4.39
CA GLU A 308 6.53 -18.75 -4.90
C GLU A 308 6.51 -17.26 -4.53
N ILE A 309 7.58 -16.78 -3.91
CA ILE A 309 7.68 -15.39 -3.48
C ILE A 309 8.60 -14.66 -4.47
N ARG A 310 8.07 -13.59 -5.07
CA ARG A 310 8.82 -12.69 -5.95
C ARG A 310 8.85 -11.31 -5.32
N GLU A 311 9.99 -10.93 -4.79
CA GLU A 311 10.22 -9.59 -4.28
C GLU A 311 10.58 -8.62 -5.41
N VAL A 312 9.96 -7.45 -5.38
CA VAL A 312 10.20 -6.37 -6.35
C VAL A 312 10.30 -5.03 -5.62
N PRO A 313 11.06 -4.06 -6.15
CA PRO A 313 11.06 -2.70 -5.61
C PRO A 313 9.66 -2.09 -5.60
N ASP A 314 9.40 -1.19 -4.66
CA ASP A 314 8.07 -0.57 -4.45
C ASP A 314 7.52 0.08 -5.73
N LEU A 315 8.32 0.86 -6.43
CA LEU A 315 7.93 1.47 -7.71
C LEU A 315 7.47 0.45 -8.76
N SER A 316 8.10 -0.72 -8.80
CA SER A 316 7.69 -1.81 -9.69
C SER A 316 6.36 -2.42 -9.26
N LEU A 317 6.10 -2.50 -7.96
CA LEU A 317 4.86 -3.03 -7.41
C LEU A 317 3.66 -2.15 -7.78
N ILE A 318 3.79 -0.84 -7.72
CA ILE A 318 2.76 0.12 -8.11
C ILE A 318 2.35 -0.08 -9.58
N HIS A 319 3.32 -0.24 -10.49
CA HIS A 319 3.05 -0.48 -11.91
C HIS A 319 2.39 -1.84 -12.20
N ILE A 320 2.61 -2.83 -11.35
CA ILE A 320 1.98 -4.16 -11.50
C ILE A 320 0.56 -4.17 -10.92
N SER A 321 0.34 -3.48 -9.80
CA SER A 321 -0.94 -3.52 -9.08
C SER A 321 -1.97 -2.52 -9.61
N GLU A 322 -1.56 -1.47 -10.31
CA GLU A 322 -2.43 -0.41 -10.82
C GLU A 322 -2.27 -0.11 -12.33
N PRO A 323 -2.18 -1.12 -13.22
CA PRO A 323 -1.97 -0.86 -14.65
C PRO A 323 -3.14 -0.12 -15.32
N THR A 324 -4.32 -0.11 -14.72
CA THR A 324 -5.54 0.52 -15.25
C THR A 324 -5.63 2.02 -14.99
N ARG A 325 -4.98 2.55 -13.97
CA ARG A 325 -5.03 4.00 -13.70
C ARG A 325 -4.28 4.86 -14.72
N GLN A 326 -3.31 4.30 -15.43
CA GLN A 326 -2.58 5.02 -16.49
C GLN A 326 -3.30 4.97 -17.86
N ALA A 327 -4.25 4.07 -18.07
CA ALA A 327 -4.95 3.92 -19.34
C ALA A 327 -6.26 4.74 -19.43
N GLU A 328 -6.74 5.31 -18.33
CA GLU A 328 -7.99 6.07 -18.24
C GLU A 328 -7.80 7.59 -18.08
N ILE A 329 -6.56 8.09 -18.20
CA ILE A 329 -6.27 9.54 -18.13
C ILE A 329 -5.99 10.11 -19.51
#